data_1d8ea4793ee1cf847d6ff92aa959f355
#
_entry.id   1d8ea4793ee1cf847d6ff92aa959f355
#
_cell.length_a   1.000
_cell.length_b   1.000
_cell.length_c   1.000
_cell.angle_alpha   90.00
_cell.angle_beta   90.00
_cell.angle_gamma   90.00
#
_symmetry.space_group_name_H-M   'P 1'
#
loop_
_entity.id
_entity.type
_entity.pdbx_description
1 polymer ?
#
loop_
_entity_poly.entity_id
_entity_poly.type
_entity_poly.pdbx_seq_one_letter_code
_entity_poly.pdbx_strand_id
1 'polypeptide(L)'
;INSPGGDVFAAAQIYNMLRDYKGSVTVKIDGIAASAASVIAMAGDTVCVSPVAMMMIHNPATMAMGEAKDMQKAIAMLNEVKESILNAYEFKTGLTRARLSHMMDDETWFNAKKAVELGFADKILFSSGETDEEKKKPEKPEKEPEEGGDGEEGKEKEDEDKDKKKKFPFQQDSMMYSTKAMNESFLSRVSRV
;
A
#
# COMPACT_ATOMS: atom_id res chain seq x y z
N ILE A 1 8.78 -9.90 6.69
CA ILE A 1 9.16 -8.48 6.76
C ILE A 1 8.60 -7.89 8.04
N ASN A 2 9.47 -7.16 8.76
CA ASN A 2 9.09 -6.27 9.85
C ASN A 2 10.06 -5.08 9.82
N SER A 3 9.71 -4.03 9.06
CA SER A 3 10.61 -2.90 8.79
C SER A 3 9.84 -1.61 8.53
N PRO A 4 10.29 -0.47 9.09
CA PRO A 4 9.74 0.85 8.79
C PRO A 4 10.20 1.41 7.42
N GLY A 5 11.08 0.72 6.72
CA GLY A 5 11.70 1.18 5.49
C GLY A 5 13.15 1.63 5.67
N GLY A 6 13.59 2.55 4.84
CA GLY A 6 14.97 3.06 4.82
C GLY A 6 15.36 3.54 3.42
N ASP A 7 16.55 3.16 2.97
CA ASP A 7 17.09 3.55 1.66
C ASP A 7 16.29 2.93 0.51
N VAL A 8 15.77 3.79 -0.37
CA VAL A 8 14.93 3.37 -1.50
C VAL A 8 15.71 2.67 -2.59
N PHE A 9 16.98 3.02 -2.80
CA PHE A 9 17.81 2.37 -3.81
C PHE A 9 18.23 0.97 -3.37
N ALA A 10 18.52 0.78 -2.08
CA ALA A 10 18.75 -0.53 -1.50
C ALA A 10 17.48 -1.40 -1.61
N ALA A 11 16.31 -0.84 -1.36
CA ALA A 11 15.04 -1.54 -1.54
C ALA A 11 14.78 -1.93 -3.00
N ALA A 12 15.07 -1.05 -3.95
CA ALA A 12 14.95 -1.35 -5.38
C ALA A 12 15.89 -2.49 -5.80
N GLN A 13 17.13 -2.53 -5.27
CA GLN A 13 18.05 -3.62 -5.52
C GLN A 13 17.52 -4.95 -4.97
N ILE A 14 17.01 -4.97 -3.73
CA ILE A 14 16.42 -6.17 -3.11
C ILE A 14 15.19 -6.62 -3.90
N TYR A 15 14.32 -5.68 -4.31
CA TYR A 15 13.16 -5.97 -5.15
C TYR A 15 13.59 -6.71 -6.44
N ASN A 16 14.59 -6.18 -7.16
CA ASN A 16 15.05 -6.79 -8.39
C ASN A 16 15.67 -8.17 -8.15
N MET A 17 16.47 -8.34 -7.11
CA MET A 17 17.06 -9.66 -6.77
C MET A 17 15.98 -10.70 -6.48
N LEU A 18 14.90 -10.33 -5.80
CA LEU A 18 13.78 -11.22 -5.55
C LEU A 18 13.00 -11.55 -6.82
N ARG A 19 12.81 -10.55 -7.72
CA ARG A 19 12.13 -10.74 -9.01
C ARG A 19 12.93 -11.61 -9.99
N ASP A 20 14.25 -11.54 -9.93
CA ASP A 20 15.16 -12.35 -10.77
C ASP A 20 15.31 -13.80 -10.27
N TYR A 21 14.89 -14.07 -9.04
CA TYR A 21 14.95 -15.41 -8.47
C TYR A 21 14.08 -16.38 -9.27
N LYS A 22 14.63 -17.55 -9.63
CA LYS A 22 13.94 -18.53 -10.50
C LYS A 22 12.89 -19.38 -9.79
N GLY A 23 12.91 -19.40 -8.46
CA GLY A 23 11.90 -20.08 -7.65
C GLY A 23 10.75 -19.15 -7.30
N SER A 24 9.82 -19.63 -6.49
CA SER A 24 8.71 -18.83 -5.96
C SER A 24 9.14 -18.04 -4.72
N VAL A 25 8.75 -16.77 -4.66
CA VAL A 25 9.01 -15.88 -3.54
C VAL A 25 7.72 -15.63 -2.77
N THR A 26 7.66 -16.12 -1.53
CA THR A 26 6.56 -15.80 -0.62
C THR A 26 7.04 -14.76 0.40
N VAL A 27 6.39 -13.60 0.41
CA VAL A 27 6.61 -12.55 1.40
C VAL A 27 5.61 -12.70 2.53
N LYS A 28 6.08 -12.66 3.78
CA LYS A 28 5.24 -12.59 4.97
C LYS A 28 5.51 -11.26 5.70
N ILE A 29 4.46 -10.49 5.91
CA ILE A 29 4.51 -9.24 6.67
C ILE A 29 4.04 -9.57 8.09
N ASP A 30 4.98 -9.62 9.05
CA ASP A 30 4.71 -10.08 10.41
C ASP A 30 4.29 -8.94 11.34
N GLY A 31 4.86 -7.75 11.17
CA GLY A 31 4.52 -6.58 11.97
C GLY A 31 4.26 -5.35 11.10
N ILE A 32 5.27 -4.89 10.36
CA ILE A 32 5.13 -3.71 9.51
C ILE A 32 5.92 -3.86 8.21
N ALA A 33 5.34 -3.37 7.12
CA ALA A 33 6.05 -3.11 5.87
C ALA A 33 5.74 -1.67 5.44
N ALA A 34 6.59 -0.73 5.86
CA ALA A 34 6.39 0.69 5.58
C ALA A 34 7.45 1.25 4.62
N SER A 35 7.07 2.28 3.83
CA SER A 35 8.00 3.01 2.96
C SER A 35 8.78 2.06 2.04
N ALA A 36 10.09 2.12 2.00
CA ALA A 36 10.96 1.25 1.20
C ALA A 36 10.70 -0.26 1.43
N ALA A 37 10.30 -0.67 2.64
CA ALA A 37 9.97 -2.08 2.91
C ALA A 37 8.69 -2.54 2.22
N SER A 38 7.74 -1.65 1.98
CA SER A 38 6.55 -1.96 1.20
C SER A 38 6.87 -2.19 -0.28
N VAL A 39 7.88 -1.50 -0.83
CA VAL A 39 8.38 -1.74 -2.19
C VAL A 39 8.97 -3.14 -2.29
N ILE A 40 9.80 -3.55 -1.33
CA ILE A 40 10.36 -4.91 -1.28
C ILE A 40 9.25 -5.97 -1.25
N ALA A 41 8.19 -5.71 -0.47
CA ALA A 41 7.05 -6.64 -0.38
C ALA A 41 6.39 -6.91 -1.73
N MET A 42 6.36 -5.92 -2.63
CA MET A 42 5.78 -6.07 -3.97
C MET A 42 6.55 -7.03 -4.89
N ALA A 43 7.75 -7.43 -4.52
CA ALA A 43 8.50 -8.43 -5.27
C ALA A 43 8.00 -9.85 -5.07
N GLY A 44 7.17 -10.11 -4.05
CA GLY A 44 6.64 -11.44 -3.78
C GLY A 44 5.62 -11.91 -4.83
N ASP A 45 5.75 -13.16 -5.26
CA ASP A 45 4.72 -13.83 -6.04
C ASP A 45 3.46 -13.99 -5.20
N THR A 46 3.65 -14.33 -3.92
CA THR A 46 2.60 -14.34 -2.91
C THR A 46 3.00 -13.44 -1.74
N VAL A 47 2.16 -12.47 -1.41
CA VAL A 47 2.31 -11.59 -0.25
C VAL A 47 1.26 -11.93 0.78
N CYS A 48 1.71 -12.39 1.95
CA CYS A 48 0.87 -12.73 3.08
C CYS A 48 1.05 -11.66 4.17
N VAL A 49 -0.03 -11.23 4.79
CA VAL A 49 0.01 -10.21 5.84
C VAL A 49 -0.60 -10.76 7.14
N SER A 50 0.09 -10.57 8.27
CA SER A 50 -0.44 -10.95 9.58
C SER A 50 -1.68 -10.11 9.91
N PRO A 51 -2.70 -10.66 10.62
CA PRO A 51 -3.92 -9.92 10.98
C PRO A 51 -3.67 -8.62 11.75
N VAL A 52 -2.54 -8.54 12.46
CA VAL A 52 -2.14 -7.37 13.27
C VAL A 52 -1.07 -6.53 12.61
N ALA A 53 -0.59 -6.92 11.42
CA ALA A 53 0.43 -6.19 10.69
C ALA A 53 -0.17 -4.97 9.98
N MET A 54 0.71 -4.01 9.71
CA MET A 54 0.40 -2.77 9.00
C MET A 54 1.29 -2.61 7.78
N MET A 55 0.77 -1.94 6.77
CA MET A 55 1.56 -1.43 5.66
C MET A 55 1.43 0.09 5.56
N MET A 56 2.44 0.75 4.98
CA MET A 56 2.40 2.18 4.72
C MET A 56 3.14 2.51 3.42
N ILE A 57 2.53 3.37 2.63
CA ILE A 57 3.14 3.96 1.44
C ILE A 57 3.12 5.48 1.54
N HIS A 58 4.20 6.11 1.11
CA HIS A 58 4.34 7.56 1.08
C HIS A 58 5.33 8.00 -0.01
N ASN A 59 5.42 9.30 -0.23
CA ASN A 59 6.40 9.87 -1.15
C ASN A 59 7.83 9.68 -0.64
N PRO A 60 8.81 9.52 -1.54
CA PRO A 60 10.21 9.52 -1.15
C PRO A 60 10.61 10.89 -0.58
N ALA A 61 11.49 10.87 0.40
CA ALA A 61 12.00 12.08 1.04
C ALA A 61 13.54 12.08 1.05
N THR A 62 14.13 13.26 1.00
CA THR A 62 15.57 13.46 1.14
C THR A 62 15.87 14.75 1.89
N MET A 63 17.11 14.90 2.32
CA MET A 63 17.64 16.18 2.80
C MET A 63 18.60 16.73 1.75
N ALA A 64 18.46 18.00 1.40
CA ALA A 64 19.33 18.67 0.48
C ALA A 64 19.83 19.99 1.09
N MET A 65 21.08 20.32 0.86
CA MET A 65 21.71 21.58 1.26
C MET A 65 22.42 22.18 0.05
N GLY A 66 22.36 23.48 -0.09
CA GLY A 66 23.00 24.19 -1.19
C GLY A 66 22.17 25.41 -1.61
N GLU A 67 22.41 25.84 -2.83
CA GLU A 67 21.67 26.94 -3.44
C GLU A 67 20.38 26.47 -4.14
N ALA A 68 19.56 27.40 -4.64
CA ALA A 68 18.27 27.12 -5.26
C ALA A 68 18.36 26.04 -6.36
N LYS A 69 19.43 26.04 -7.15
CA LYS A 69 19.66 25.02 -8.19
C LYS A 69 19.82 23.61 -7.63
N ASP A 70 20.44 23.47 -6.45
CA ASP A 70 20.61 22.17 -5.80
C ASP A 70 19.30 21.66 -5.23
N MET A 71 18.45 22.55 -4.70
CA MET A 71 17.09 22.21 -4.30
C MET A 71 16.26 21.73 -5.48
N GLN A 72 16.35 22.40 -6.63
CA GLN A 72 15.64 21.99 -7.84
C GLN A 72 16.07 20.58 -8.32
N LYS A 73 17.37 20.28 -8.26
CA LYS A 73 17.88 18.93 -8.60
C LYS A 73 17.33 17.87 -7.64
N ALA A 74 17.28 18.18 -6.34
CA ALA A 74 16.73 17.25 -5.34
C ALA A 74 15.24 16.98 -5.60
N ILE A 75 14.46 18.01 -5.93
CA ILE A 75 13.04 17.86 -6.30
C ILE A 75 12.90 16.97 -7.56
N ALA A 76 13.69 17.24 -8.60
CA ALA A 76 13.65 16.45 -9.82
C ALA A 76 13.97 14.97 -9.54
N MET A 77 15.01 14.70 -8.74
CA MET A 77 15.39 13.34 -8.33
C MET A 77 14.24 12.64 -7.56
N LEU A 78 13.61 13.34 -6.60
CA LEU A 78 12.51 12.75 -5.84
C LEU A 78 11.31 12.39 -6.72
N ASN A 79 11.02 13.19 -7.74
CA ASN A 79 9.97 12.89 -8.71
C ASN A 79 10.28 11.60 -9.49
N GLU A 80 11.51 11.43 -9.99
CA GLU A 80 11.93 10.21 -10.68
C GLU A 80 11.90 8.98 -9.77
N VAL A 81 12.32 9.13 -8.51
CA VAL A 81 12.21 8.06 -7.50
C VAL A 81 10.76 7.69 -7.23
N LYS A 82 9.87 8.67 -7.12
CA LYS A 82 8.42 8.43 -6.98
C LYS A 82 7.87 7.62 -8.14
N GLU A 83 8.18 8.01 -9.37
CA GLU A 83 7.76 7.29 -10.57
C GLU A 83 8.28 5.84 -10.59
N SER A 84 9.52 5.62 -10.16
CA SER A 84 10.10 4.28 -10.04
C SER A 84 9.36 3.41 -9.01
N ILE A 85 9.04 3.96 -7.84
CA ILE A 85 8.28 3.27 -6.79
C ILE A 85 6.87 2.91 -7.28
N LEU A 86 6.21 3.83 -7.99
CA LEU A 86 4.88 3.62 -8.56
C LEU A 86 4.83 2.40 -9.48
N ASN A 87 5.89 2.11 -10.23
CA ASN A 87 5.96 0.93 -11.09
C ASN A 87 5.79 -0.38 -10.29
N ALA A 88 6.44 -0.49 -9.13
CA ALA A 88 6.33 -1.67 -8.28
C ALA A 88 4.91 -1.85 -7.72
N TYR A 89 4.29 -0.76 -7.26
CA TYR A 89 2.93 -0.80 -6.74
C TYR A 89 1.89 -1.09 -7.83
N GLU A 90 1.99 -0.42 -8.98
CA GLU A 90 1.08 -0.63 -10.11
C GLU A 90 1.14 -2.08 -10.62
N PHE A 91 2.35 -2.63 -10.76
CA PHE A 91 2.55 -4.01 -11.18
C PHE A 91 1.87 -5.02 -10.24
N LYS A 92 2.01 -4.84 -8.93
CA LYS A 92 1.45 -5.77 -7.93
C LYS A 92 -0.03 -5.59 -7.72
N THR A 93 -0.51 -4.34 -7.62
CA THR A 93 -1.89 -4.04 -7.20
C THR A 93 -2.87 -3.94 -8.35
N GLY A 94 -2.40 -3.59 -9.55
CA GLY A 94 -3.26 -3.25 -10.69
C GLY A 94 -4.03 -1.93 -10.52
N LEU A 95 -3.76 -1.16 -9.46
CA LEU A 95 -4.36 0.17 -9.27
C LEU A 95 -3.76 1.18 -10.25
N THR A 96 -4.53 2.21 -10.60
CA THR A 96 -4.03 3.27 -11.48
C THR A 96 -2.95 4.10 -10.81
N ARG A 97 -1.96 4.57 -11.60
CA ARG A 97 -0.88 5.45 -11.10
C ARG A 97 -1.40 6.67 -10.37
N ALA A 98 -2.47 7.29 -10.89
CA ALA A 98 -3.08 8.46 -10.26
C ALA A 98 -3.57 8.15 -8.83
N ARG A 99 -4.25 7.00 -8.65
CA ARG A 99 -4.71 6.56 -7.33
C ARG A 99 -3.56 6.25 -6.39
N LEU A 100 -2.55 5.54 -6.89
CA LEU A 100 -1.34 5.22 -6.11
C LEU A 100 -0.57 6.47 -5.72
N SER A 101 -0.39 7.43 -6.67
CA SER A 101 0.25 8.70 -6.39
C SER A 101 -0.47 9.47 -5.28
N HIS A 102 -1.82 9.55 -5.34
CA HIS A 102 -2.62 10.21 -4.33
C HIS A 102 -2.47 9.52 -2.95
N MET A 103 -2.48 8.19 -2.92
CA MET A 103 -2.24 7.45 -1.67
C MET A 103 -0.85 7.69 -1.09
N MET A 104 0.17 7.87 -1.94
CA MET A 104 1.52 8.23 -1.50
C MET A 104 1.58 9.68 -0.99
N ASP A 105 0.89 10.62 -1.66
CA ASP A 105 0.81 12.01 -1.24
C ASP A 105 0.17 12.16 0.15
N ASP A 106 -0.80 11.30 0.46
CA ASP A 106 -1.54 11.27 1.73
C ASP A 106 -0.84 10.45 2.85
N GLU A 107 0.33 9.85 2.59
CA GLU A 107 0.97 8.90 3.52
C GLU A 107 -0.06 7.86 4.01
N THR A 108 -0.44 6.95 3.13
CA THR A 108 -1.53 6.02 3.44
C THR A 108 -1.06 4.83 4.26
N TRP A 109 -1.70 4.65 5.41
CA TRP A 109 -1.57 3.49 6.27
C TRP A 109 -2.74 2.54 6.07
N PHE A 110 -2.50 1.25 6.03
CA PHE A 110 -3.56 0.26 5.90
C PHE A 110 -3.26 -1.02 6.66
N ASN A 111 -4.32 -1.59 7.24
CA ASN A 111 -4.27 -2.86 7.95
C ASN A 111 -4.33 -4.05 6.97
N ALA A 112 -4.26 -5.27 7.49
CA ALA A 112 -4.25 -6.50 6.71
C ALA A 112 -5.44 -6.63 5.74
N LYS A 113 -6.65 -6.30 6.18
CA LYS A 113 -7.86 -6.38 5.33
C LYS A 113 -7.79 -5.41 4.17
N LYS A 114 -7.38 -4.17 4.45
CA LYS A 114 -7.25 -3.13 3.43
C LYS A 114 -6.08 -3.41 2.48
N ALA A 115 -4.99 -4.03 2.96
CA ALA A 115 -3.87 -4.47 2.13
C ALA A 115 -4.34 -5.48 1.07
N VAL A 116 -5.16 -6.45 1.45
CA VAL A 116 -5.72 -7.44 0.52
C VAL A 116 -6.74 -6.80 -0.43
N GLU A 117 -7.64 -5.96 0.08
CA GLU A 117 -8.64 -5.25 -0.74
C GLU A 117 -7.99 -4.39 -1.83
N LEU A 118 -6.88 -3.74 -1.52
CA LEU A 118 -6.14 -2.88 -2.45
C LEU A 118 -5.15 -3.64 -3.35
N GLY A 119 -4.96 -4.94 -3.14
CA GLY A 119 -4.04 -5.77 -3.93
C GLY A 119 -2.56 -5.68 -3.50
N PHE A 120 -2.23 -5.03 -2.39
CA PHE A 120 -0.88 -5.02 -1.84
C PHE A 120 -0.50 -6.34 -1.16
N ALA A 121 -1.49 -7.13 -0.75
CA ALA A 121 -1.31 -8.48 -0.26
C ALA A 121 -2.33 -9.43 -0.91
N ASP A 122 -1.98 -10.70 -0.96
CA ASP A 122 -2.80 -11.75 -1.57
C ASP A 122 -3.69 -12.43 -0.53
N LYS A 123 -3.21 -12.56 0.71
CA LYS A 123 -3.96 -13.21 1.79
C LYS A 123 -3.54 -12.75 3.18
N ILE A 124 -4.46 -12.95 4.16
CA ILE A 124 -4.19 -12.72 5.57
C ILE A 124 -3.74 -14.04 6.19
N LEU A 125 -2.61 -14.02 6.93
CA LEU A 125 -2.12 -15.18 7.68
C LEU A 125 -3.09 -15.54 8.81
N PHE A 126 -3.16 -16.82 9.16
CA PHE A 126 -3.95 -17.32 10.29
C PHE A 126 -5.46 -17.01 10.23
N SER A 127 -6.00 -16.65 9.07
CA SER A 127 -7.45 -16.59 8.89
C SER A 127 -8.02 -18.01 9.03
N SER A 128 -8.82 -18.23 10.06
CA SER A 128 -9.45 -19.52 10.35
C SER A 128 -10.33 -19.96 9.16
N GLY A 129 -9.83 -20.93 8.38
CA GLY A 129 -10.57 -21.51 7.26
C GLY A 129 -9.74 -22.13 6.14
N GLU A 130 -8.43 -22.03 6.15
CA GLU A 130 -7.58 -22.70 5.17
C GLU A 130 -6.56 -23.60 5.85
N THR A 131 -6.96 -24.84 6.14
CA THR A 131 -6.06 -25.98 6.10
C THR A 131 -5.57 -26.13 4.66
N ASP A 132 -4.26 -26.41 4.49
CA ASP A 132 -3.61 -26.67 3.21
C ASP A 132 -4.27 -27.90 2.50
N GLU A 133 -5.42 -27.70 1.91
CA GLU A 133 -6.01 -28.62 0.96
C GLU A 133 -6.43 -27.84 -0.29
N GLU A 134 -5.88 -28.27 -1.41
CA GLU A 134 -6.14 -27.81 -2.76
C GLU A 134 -7.66 -27.64 -3.00
N LYS A 135 -8.17 -26.43 -3.02
CA LYS A 135 -9.51 -26.19 -3.57
C LYS A 135 -9.41 -26.23 -5.10
N LYS A 136 -9.85 -27.40 -5.63
CA LYS A 136 -10.30 -27.55 -7.01
C LYS A 136 -11.16 -26.33 -7.39
N LYS A 137 -10.90 -25.78 -8.58
CA LYS A 137 -11.74 -24.79 -9.24
C LYS A 137 -13.21 -25.22 -9.12
N PRO A 138 -14.12 -24.34 -8.69
CA PRO A 138 -15.54 -24.62 -8.89
C PRO A 138 -15.84 -24.53 -10.39
N GLU A 139 -16.37 -25.60 -10.91
CA GLU A 139 -16.97 -25.66 -12.24
C GLU A 139 -18.14 -24.65 -12.32
N LYS A 140 -18.21 -23.97 -13.47
CA LYS A 140 -19.29 -23.07 -13.84
C LYS A 140 -20.63 -23.83 -13.76
N PRO A 141 -21.67 -23.31 -13.11
CA PRO A 141 -23.00 -23.85 -13.30
C PRO A 141 -23.53 -23.46 -14.68
N GLU A 142 -24.01 -24.48 -15.37
CA GLU A 142 -24.72 -24.38 -16.63
C GLU A 142 -26.02 -23.56 -16.47
N LYS A 143 -26.34 -22.84 -17.53
CA LYS A 143 -27.59 -22.08 -17.66
C LYS A 143 -28.77 -23.00 -17.73
N GLU A 144 -29.85 -22.75 -16.99
CA GLU A 144 -31.20 -23.15 -17.29
C GLU A 144 -32.16 -21.95 -17.44
N PRO A 145 -33.27 -22.10 -18.17
CA PRO A 145 -33.79 -21.04 -19.03
C PRO A 145 -34.90 -20.17 -18.42
N GLU A 146 -35.12 -19.07 -19.12
CA GLU A 146 -36.12 -18.04 -18.89
C GLU A 146 -37.55 -18.61 -18.85
N GLU A 147 -38.37 -18.17 -17.88
CA GLU A 147 -39.81 -17.98 -18.09
C GLU A 147 -40.25 -16.63 -17.52
N GLY A 148 -41.01 -15.94 -18.32
CA GLY A 148 -41.37 -14.56 -18.23
C GLY A 148 -42.51 -14.26 -17.23
N GLY A 149 -42.76 -12.98 -17.03
CA GLY A 149 -43.94 -12.48 -16.29
C GLY A 149 -43.86 -11.00 -16.01
N ASP A 150 -44.59 -10.30 -16.80
CA ASP A 150 -45.04 -8.90 -16.83
C ASP A 150 -45.13 -8.11 -15.50
N GLY A 151 -44.84 -6.80 -15.64
CA GLY A 151 -45.78 -5.76 -15.17
C GLY A 151 -45.33 -4.93 -13.96
N GLU A 152 -45.06 -3.72 -14.18
CA GLU A 152 -45.66 -2.47 -13.70
C GLU A 152 -44.71 -1.39 -13.19
N GLU A 153 -44.98 -0.22 -13.68
CA GLU A 153 -44.38 1.09 -13.46
C GLU A 153 -44.44 1.58 -11.99
N GLY A 154 -43.45 2.38 -11.58
CA GLY A 154 -43.60 3.12 -10.32
C GLY A 154 -42.44 4.01 -9.91
N LYS A 155 -42.37 5.21 -10.52
CA LYS A 155 -41.99 6.48 -9.89
C LYS A 155 -40.63 6.65 -9.19
N GLU A 156 -39.86 7.51 -9.83
CA GLU A 156 -38.77 8.35 -9.30
C GLU A 156 -39.07 8.96 -7.92
N LYS A 157 -38.10 8.88 -7.02
CA LYS A 157 -37.89 9.86 -5.95
C LYS A 157 -36.40 10.06 -5.78
N GLU A 158 -35.97 11.24 -6.15
CA GLU A 158 -34.70 11.84 -5.74
C GLU A 158 -34.68 11.93 -4.19
N ASP A 159 -33.68 11.32 -3.57
CA ASP A 159 -33.31 11.62 -2.19
C ASP A 159 -31.89 12.16 -2.17
N GLU A 160 -31.80 13.46 -1.91
CA GLU A 160 -30.57 14.16 -1.56
C GLU A 160 -29.99 13.58 -0.26
N ASP A 161 -28.90 12.83 -0.36
CA ASP A 161 -28.15 12.36 0.83
C ASP A 161 -27.06 13.36 1.19
N LYS A 162 -27.35 14.10 2.25
CA LYS A 162 -26.46 15.07 2.88
C LYS A 162 -25.30 14.33 3.56
N ASP A 163 -24.14 14.39 2.94
CA ASP A 163 -22.85 13.90 3.43
C ASP A 163 -22.47 14.53 4.79
N LYS A 164 -22.86 13.87 5.88
CA LYS A 164 -22.38 14.18 7.23
C LYS A 164 -21.01 13.55 7.43
N LYS A 165 -19.95 14.30 7.13
CA LYS A 165 -18.57 14.01 7.56
C LYS A 165 -18.52 13.78 9.08
N LYS A 166 -18.58 12.54 9.53
CA LYS A 166 -18.17 12.17 10.88
C LYS A 166 -16.64 12.21 10.93
N LYS A 167 -16.09 13.29 11.48
CA LYS A 167 -14.71 13.36 11.94
C LYS A 167 -14.54 12.37 13.08
N PHE A 168 -13.79 11.30 12.85
CA PHE A 168 -13.25 10.49 13.94
C PHE A 168 -12.05 11.27 14.52
N PRO A 169 -12.02 11.53 15.82
CA PRO A 169 -10.83 12.10 16.44
C PRO A 169 -9.79 10.99 16.60
N PHE A 170 -8.94 10.85 15.60
CA PHE A 170 -7.74 10.03 15.74
C PHE A 170 -6.71 10.89 16.48
N GLN A 171 -6.45 10.54 17.72
CA GLN A 171 -5.45 11.18 18.56
C GLN A 171 -4.05 10.92 17.99
N GLN A 172 -3.35 12.00 17.68
CA GLN A 172 -2.10 12.10 16.93
C GLN A 172 -0.84 11.67 17.73
N ASP A 173 -1.01 11.05 18.90
CA ASP A 173 0.07 10.90 19.91
C ASP A 173 0.85 9.58 19.86
N SER A 174 0.66 8.71 18.86
CA SER A 174 1.36 7.41 18.83
C SER A 174 2.24 7.15 17.61
N MET A 175 2.55 8.16 16.79
CA MET A 175 3.39 7.96 15.60
C MET A 175 4.87 8.28 15.87
N MET A 176 5.57 7.38 16.56
CA MET A 176 7.03 7.45 16.73
C MET A 176 7.82 7.30 15.40
N TYR A 177 7.13 7.10 14.27
CA TYR A 177 7.74 6.84 12.97
C TYR A 177 7.22 7.74 11.84
N SER A 178 6.52 8.84 12.13
CA SER A 178 6.18 9.78 11.06
C SER A 178 7.46 10.50 10.59
N THR A 179 7.54 10.79 9.30
CA THR A 179 8.66 11.57 8.71
C THR A 179 8.89 12.87 9.46
N LYS A 180 7.81 13.47 9.97
CA LYS A 180 7.84 14.69 10.80
C LYS A 180 8.50 14.44 12.16
N ALA A 181 8.14 13.36 12.86
CA ALA A 181 8.74 13.03 14.15
C ALA A 181 10.22 12.62 14.02
N MET A 182 10.61 11.95 12.93
CA MET A 182 12.00 11.64 12.62
C MET A 182 12.81 12.91 12.35
N ASN A 183 12.27 13.85 11.58
CA ASN A 183 12.91 15.14 11.30
C ASN A 183 13.05 16.00 12.56
N GLU A 184 12.05 16.06 13.41
CA GLU A 184 12.10 16.77 14.68
C GLU A 184 13.12 16.16 15.64
N SER A 185 13.19 14.82 15.71
CA SER A 185 14.20 14.11 16.49
C SER A 185 15.62 14.37 15.98
N PHE A 186 15.82 14.39 14.66
CA PHE A 186 17.10 14.71 14.04
C PHE A 186 17.51 16.15 14.31
N LEU A 187 16.63 17.12 14.06
CA LEU A 187 16.90 18.53 14.31
C LEU A 187 17.22 18.82 15.80
N SER A 188 16.55 18.13 16.72
CA SER A 188 16.84 18.26 18.16
C SER A 188 18.22 17.73 18.55
N ARG A 189 18.79 16.78 17.78
CA ARG A 189 20.16 16.26 18.01
C ARG A 189 21.22 17.17 17.42
N VAL A 190 20.95 17.78 16.25
CA VAL A 190 21.89 18.71 15.58
C VAL A 190 21.99 20.03 16.32
N SER A 191 20.92 20.49 16.98
CA SER A 191 20.93 21.75 17.76
C SER A 191 21.62 21.66 19.12
N ARG A 192 22.15 20.49 19.51
CA ARG A 192 22.89 20.27 20.78
C ARG A 192 24.41 20.18 20.58
N VAL A 193 24.89 20.39 19.36
CA VAL A 193 26.32 20.52 19.02
C VAL A 193 26.62 21.99 18.78
#